data_4039590457806202c93de2a265877e82
#
_entry.id   4039590457806202c93de2a265877e82
#
_cell.length_a   1.000
_cell.length_b   1.000
_cell.length_c   1.000
_cell.angle_alpha   90.00
_cell.angle_beta   90.00
_cell.angle_gamma   90.00
#
_symmetry.space_group_name_H-M   'P 1'
#
loop_
_entity.id
_entity.type
_entity.pdbx_description
1 polymer ?
#
loop_
_entity_poly.entity_id
_entity_poly.type
_entity_poly.pdbx_seq_one_letter_code
_entity_poly.pdbx_strand_id
1 'polypeptide(L)'
;MLEFTKPLKLYVFKDRESVDLSIRVSDAHAHTWSLPQTVFADIVANWRNQRGHSFQHNGNGWFIQYKKQTPGPEWAPASYVRISIGGNPMFNYRVDYEDMIALERDYYYQCHNEMYWD
;
A
#
# COMPACT_ATOMS: atom_id res chain seq x y z
N MET A 1 20.58 -9.30 3.96
CA MET A 1 19.87 -8.75 2.79
C MET A 1 18.37 -8.90 3.01
N LEU A 2 17.64 -7.81 2.92
CA LEU A 2 16.18 -7.86 3.08
C LEU A 2 15.54 -8.36 1.79
N GLU A 3 14.81 -9.45 1.90
CA GLU A 3 14.05 -9.96 0.76
C GLU A 3 12.66 -9.34 0.78
N PHE A 4 12.22 -8.88 -0.38
CA PHE A 4 10.89 -8.32 -0.54
C PHE A 4 10.01 -9.29 -1.30
N THR A 5 8.88 -9.62 -0.71
CA THR A 5 7.89 -10.50 -1.32
C THR A 5 7.03 -9.68 -2.29
N LYS A 6 6.86 -10.21 -3.51
CA LYS A 6 5.95 -9.59 -4.47
C LYS A 6 4.55 -10.13 -4.22
N PRO A 7 3.59 -9.30 -3.81
CA PRO A 7 2.23 -9.76 -3.58
C PRO A 7 1.55 -10.18 -4.88
N LEU A 8 0.62 -11.12 -4.77
CA LEU A 8 -0.25 -11.50 -5.88
C LEU A 8 -1.32 -10.44 -6.12
N LYS A 9 -1.83 -9.85 -5.05
CA LYS A 9 -2.87 -8.84 -5.17
C LYS A 9 -3.00 -8.04 -3.89
N LEU A 10 -3.39 -6.78 -4.04
CA LEU A 10 -3.72 -5.91 -2.92
C LEU A 10 -5.21 -5.60 -2.97
N TYR A 11 -5.82 -5.54 -1.80
CA TYR A 11 -7.22 -5.17 -1.64
C TYR A 11 -7.31 -4.07 -0.60
N VAL A 12 -8.25 -3.18 -0.78
CA VAL A 12 -8.59 -2.19 0.23
C VAL A 12 -10.09 -2.23 0.47
N PHE A 13 -10.47 -2.16 1.73
CA PHE A 13 -11.86 -2.06 2.12
C PHE A 13 -12.00 -0.91 3.11
N LYS A 14 -12.81 0.08 2.74
CA LYS A 14 -13.05 1.23 3.59
C LYS A 14 -14.35 1.03 4.37
N ASP A 15 -14.27 1.15 5.69
CA ASP A 15 -15.42 1.08 6.56
C ASP A 15 -15.40 2.29 7.50
N ARG A 16 -16.20 3.30 7.19
CA ARG A 16 -16.32 4.55 7.97
C ARG A 16 -14.95 5.20 8.16
N GLU A 17 -14.41 5.15 9.37
CA GLU A 17 -13.15 5.82 9.72
C GLU A 17 -11.93 4.92 9.62
N SER A 18 -12.11 3.67 9.21
CA SER A 18 -11.00 2.73 9.07
C SER A 18 -10.88 2.21 7.64
N VAL A 19 -9.68 1.80 7.31
CA VAL A 19 -9.37 1.20 6.02
C VAL A 19 -8.60 -0.09 6.28
N ASP A 20 -9.13 -1.19 5.78
CA ASP A 20 -8.45 -2.47 5.83
C ASP A 20 -7.63 -2.65 4.56
N LEU A 21 -6.33 -2.79 4.74
CA LEU A 21 -5.41 -3.09 3.65
C LEU A 21 -5.06 -4.56 3.73
N SER A 22 -5.43 -5.32 2.71
CA SER A 22 -5.12 -6.74 2.61
C SER A 22 -4.12 -6.99 1.49
N ILE A 23 -3.05 -7.68 1.83
CA ILE A 23 -2.00 -8.03 0.89
C ILE A 23 -1.98 -9.55 0.76
N ARG A 24 -2.41 -10.05 -0.40
CA ARG A 24 -2.41 -11.49 -0.68
C ARG A 24 -1.05 -11.90 -1.21
N VAL A 25 -0.40 -12.82 -0.49
CA VAL A 25 0.93 -13.30 -0.86
C VAL A 25 0.90 -14.67 -1.52
N SER A 26 -0.17 -15.43 -1.33
CA SER A 26 -0.39 -16.73 -1.98
C SER A 26 -1.88 -17.01 -2.04
N ASP A 27 -2.27 -18.09 -2.71
CA ASP A 27 -3.68 -18.48 -2.80
C ASP A 27 -4.33 -18.73 -1.44
N ALA A 28 -3.52 -19.14 -0.48
CA ALA A 28 -4.00 -19.50 0.85
C ALA A 28 -3.73 -18.43 1.92
N HIS A 29 -2.92 -17.42 1.63
CA HIS A 29 -2.47 -16.47 2.64
C HIS A 29 -2.65 -15.03 2.22
N ALA A 30 -3.31 -14.27 3.09
CA ALA A 30 -3.40 -12.82 2.99
C ALA A 30 -3.10 -12.22 4.36
N HIS A 31 -2.40 -11.09 4.35
CA HIS A 31 -2.15 -10.32 5.57
C HIS A 31 -2.99 -9.06 5.52
N THR A 32 -3.70 -8.78 6.59
CA THR A 32 -4.62 -7.64 6.65
C THR A 32 -4.25 -6.75 7.82
N TRP A 33 -4.19 -5.47 7.55
CA TRP A 33 -4.00 -4.44 8.57
C TRP A 33 -5.15 -3.44 8.50
N SER A 34 -5.71 -3.12 9.66
CA SER A 34 -6.74 -2.08 9.76
C SER A 34 -6.06 -0.79 10.17
N LEU A 35 -6.22 0.24 9.37
CA LEU A 35 -5.59 1.54 9.57
C LEU A 35 -6.65 2.63 9.69
N PRO A 36 -6.41 3.68 10.50
CA PRO A 36 -7.28 4.85 10.42
C PRO A 36 -7.28 5.43 9.02
N GLN A 37 -8.43 5.94 8.59
CA GLN A 37 -8.56 6.53 7.26
C GLN A 37 -7.54 7.65 7.04
N THR A 38 -7.27 8.45 8.06
CA THR A 38 -6.30 9.54 7.97
C THR A 38 -4.91 9.03 7.66
N VAL A 39 -4.52 7.90 8.26
CA VAL A 39 -3.22 7.27 8.01
C VAL A 39 -3.15 6.76 6.58
N PHE A 40 -4.19 6.09 6.11
CA PHE A 40 -4.22 5.58 4.74
C PHE A 40 -4.20 6.73 3.71
N ALA A 41 -4.92 7.81 4.00
CA ALA A 41 -4.91 8.99 3.13
C ALA A 41 -3.51 9.58 3.03
N ASP A 42 -2.75 9.59 4.13
CA ASP A 42 -1.36 10.06 4.11
C ASP A 42 -0.48 9.16 3.27
N ILE A 43 -0.68 7.85 3.36
CA ILE A 43 0.06 6.89 2.50
C ILE A 43 -0.19 7.22 1.03
N VAL A 44 -1.45 7.40 0.64
CA VAL A 44 -1.82 7.71 -0.74
C VAL A 44 -1.22 9.04 -1.19
N ALA A 45 -1.32 10.07 -0.36
CA ALA A 45 -0.80 11.39 -0.68
C ALA A 45 0.72 11.37 -0.88
N ASN A 46 1.43 10.63 -0.03
CA ASN A 46 2.89 10.56 -0.11
C ASN A 46 3.36 9.79 -1.33
N TRP A 47 2.73 8.64 -1.62
CA TRP A 47 3.18 7.89 -2.78
C TRP A 47 2.83 8.61 -4.09
N ARG A 48 1.73 9.34 -4.13
CA ARG A 48 1.38 10.18 -5.29
C ARG A 48 2.43 11.26 -5.55
N ASN A 49 2.97 11.82 -4.47
CA ASN A 49 4.02 12.83 -4.55
C ASN A 49 5.41 12.20 -4.66
N GLN A 50 5.49 10.89 -4.86
CA GLN A 50 6.74 10.14 -5.01
C GLN A 50 7.67 10.31 -3.81
N ARG A 51 7.08 10.34 -2.61
CA ARG A 51 7.80 10.51 -1.35
C ARG A 51 7.73 9.27 -0.51
N GLY A 52 8.79 9.04 0.26
CA GLY A 52 8.76 8.04 1.31
C GLY A 52 7.87 8.48 2.46
N HIS A 53 7.36 7.52 3.20
CA HIS A 53 6.50 7.78 4.35
C HIS A 53 6.77 6.76 5.43
N SER A 54 6.83 7.18 6.68
CA SER A 54 7.00 6.29 7.82
C SER A 54 6.09 6.71 8.95
N PHE A 55 5.58 5.73 9.68
CA PHE A 55 4.70 5.98 10.82
C PHE A 55 4.69 4.77 11.74
N GLN A 56 4.11 4.94 12.92
CA GLN A 56 3.90 3.88 13.90
C GLN A 56 2.41 3.58 13.99
N HIS A 57 2.06 2.31 14.04
CA HIS A 57 0.68 1.88 14.22
C HIS A 57 0.63 0.56 14.97
N ASN A 58 -0.08 0.54 16.09
CA ASN A 58 -0.22 -0.64 16.95
C ASN A 58 1.11 -1.29 17.32
N GLY A 59 2.12 -0.46 17.63
CA GLY A 59 3.45 -0.95 17.99
C GLY A 59 4.31 -1.39 16.81
N ASN A 60 3.80 -1.34 15.59
CA ASN A 60 4.54 -1.71 14.40
C ASN A 60 5.00 -0.45 13.66
N GLY A 61 6.26 -0.46 13.27
CA GLY A 61 6.81 0.61 12.44
C GLY A 61 6.54 0.31 10.97
N TRP A 62 5.95 1.27 10.29
CA TRP A 62 5.68 1.19 8.85
C TRP A 62 6.66 2.09 8.12
N PHE A 63 7.22 1.57 7.06
CA PHE A 63 8.17 2.30 6.22
C PHE A 63 7.84 2.04 4.76
N ILE A 64 7.41 3.09 4.07
CA ILE A 64 6.96 3.00 2.68
C ILE A 64 7.90 3.84 1.84
N GLN A 65 8.54 3.22 0.85
CA GLN A 65 9.48 3.88 -0.03
C GLN A 65 9.00 3.82 -1.47
N TYR A 66 8.93 4.97 -2.11
CA TYR A 66 8.71 5.03 -3.53
C TYR A 66 10.07 4.87 -4.23
N LYS A 67 10.14 3.92 -5.14
CA LYS A 67 11.36 3.65 -5.91
C LYS A 67 11.06 3.82 -7.39
N LYS A 68 11.80 4.72 -8.01
CA LYS A 68 11.78 4.87 -9.44
C LYS A 68 12.91 4.02 -10.00
N GLN A 69 12.58 3.09 -10.88
CA GLN A 69 13.61 2.26 -11.48
C GLN A 69 14.46 3.12 -12.40
N THR A 70 15.78 2.98 -12.30
CA THR A 70 16.72 3.75 -13.11
C THR A 70 16.39 3.57 -14.58
N PRO A 71 16.50 4.63 -15.40
CA PRO A 71 16.05 4.55 -16.76
C PRO A 71 16.80 3.50 -17.54
N GLY A 72 16.08 2.47 -17.86
CA GLY A 72 16.39 1.66 -19.00
C GLY A 72 15.87 2.38 -20.23
N PRO A 73 15.56 1.64 -21.27
CA PRO A 73 14.95 2.20 -22.47
C PRO A 73 13.70 3.01 -22.12
N GLU A 74 13.42 4.00 -22.92
CA GLU A 74 12.32 4.96 -22.70
C GLU A 74 10.97 4.32 -22.39
N TRP A 75 10.78 3.09 -22.82
CA TRP A 75 9.52 2.37 -22.66
C TRP A 75 9.42 1.59 -21.34
N ALA A 76 10.40 1.67 -20.46
CA ALA A 76 10.45 0.86 -19.25
C ALA A 76 10.72 1.64 -17.96
N PRO A 77 9.94 2.65 -17.61
CA PRO A 77 10.05 3.20 -16.27
C PRO A 77 9.18 2.36 -15.34
N ALA A 78 9.74 1.29 -14.84
CA ALA A 78 9.04 0.55 -13.82
C ALA A 78 9.26 1.24 -12.48
N SER A 79 8.23 1.84 -11.95
CA SER A 79 8.21 2.35 -10.59
C SER A 79 7.57 1.31 -9.69
N TYR A 80 8.03 1.25 -8.46
CA TYR A 80 7.44 0.34 -7.49
C TYR A 80 7.52 0.96 -6.10
N VAL A 81 6.77 0.37 -5.18
CA VAL A 81 6.72 0.82 -3.79
C VAL A 81 7.22 -0.33 -2.93
N ARG A 82 8.13 -0.03 -2.02
CA ARG A 82 8.55 -0.96 -0.98
C ARG A 82 7.82 -0.64 0.30
N ILE A 83 7.13 -1.63 0.83
CA ILE A 83 6.39 -1.50 2.08
C ILE A 83 7.04 -2.44 3.08
N SER A 84 7.58 -1.88 4.16
CA SER A 84 8.13 -2.65 5.26
C SER A 84 7.31 -2.39 6.51
N ILE A 85 6.87 -3.47 7.14
CA ILE A 85 6.07 -3.40 8.36
C ILE A 85 6.83 -4.15 9.44
N GLY A 86 7.34 -3.41 10.42
CA GLY A 86 8.09 -3.98 11.51
C GLY A 86 7.18 -4.80 12.42
N GLY A 87 7.78 -5.75 13.11
CA GLY A 87 7.07 -6.61 14.02
C GLY A 87 7.76 -7.97 14.07
N ASN A 88 7.10 -8.92 14.67
CA ASN A 88 7.59 -10.29 14.73
C ASN A 88 6.46 -11.22 14.25
N PRO A 89 6.48 -11.65 12.97
CA PRO A 89 7.52 -11.43 11.96
C PRO A 89 7.47 -10.06 11.32
N MET A 90 8.59 -9.66 10.69
CA MET A 90 8.65 -8.48 9.87
C MET A 90 8.15 -8.80 8.46
N PHE A 91 7.37 -7.90 7.88
CA PHE A 91 6.86 -8.05 6.53
C PHE A 91 7.52 -7.04 5.60
N ASN A 92 7.95 -7.50 4.42
CA ASN A 92 8.55 -6.66 3.39
C ASN A 92 7.88 -6.98 2.06
N TYR A 93 7.29 -5.96 1.44
CA TYR A 93 6.58 -6.14 0.17
C TYR A 93 7.14 -5.21 -0.90
N ARG A 94 7.23 -5.74 -2.11
CA ARG A 94 7.50 -4.92 -3.29
C ARG A 94 6.22 -4.88 -4.13
N VAL A 95 5.62 -3.69 -4.24
CA VAL A 95 4.35 -3.50 -4.91
C VAL A 95 4.58 -2.70 -6.18
N ASP A 96 4.13 -3.21 -7.30
CA ASP A 96 4.27 -2.50 -8.57
C ASP A 96 3.40 -1.24 -8.58
N TYR A 97 3.84 -0.26 -9.34
CA TYR A 97 3.15 1.03 -9.46
C TYR A 97 1.69 0.84 -9.89
N GLU A 98 1.45 -0.06 -10.83
CA GLU A 98 0.10 -0.33 -11.32
C GLU A 98 -0.83 -0.85 -10.23
N ASP A 99 -0.31 -1.68 -9.34
CA ASP A 99 -1.09 -2.20 -8.21
C ASP A 99 -1.43 -1.09 -7.22
N MET A 100 -0.52 -0.14 -7.02
CA MET A 100 -0.80 1.00 -6.16
C MET A 100 -1.85 1.93 -6.77
N ILE A 101 -1.81 2.13 -8.09
CA ILE A 101 -2.84 2.92 -8.78
C ILE A 101 -4.20 2.25 -8.65
N ALA A 102 -4.26 0.94 -8.83
CA ALA A 102 -5.51 0.20 -8.71
C ALA A 102 -6.06 0.29 -7.29
N LEU A 103 -5.19 0.17 -6.29
CA LEU A 103 -5.55 0.28 -4.88
C LEU A 103 -6.12 1.66 -4.56
N GLU A 104 -5.46 2.70 -5.03
CA GLU A 104 -5.90 4.08 -4.84
C GLU A 104 -7.25 4.34 -5.50
N ARG A 105 -7.43 3.85 -6.71
CA ARG A 105 -8.68 4.00 -7.45
C ARG A 105 -9.83 3.32 -6.69
N ASP A 106 -9.60 2.12 -6.19
CA ASP A 106 -10.59 1.39 -5.43
C ASP A 106 -10.94 2.12 -4.13
N TYR A 107 -9.95 2.64 -3.44
CA TYR A 107 -10.14 3.43 -2.23
C TYR A 107 -11.02 4.66 -2.49
N TYR A 108 -10.71 5.42 -3.54
CA TYR A 108 -11.49 6.61 -3.87
C TYR A 108 -12.90 6.25 -4.31
N TYR A 109 -13.06 5.14 -5.02
CA TYR A 109 -14.37 4.66 -5.41
C TYR A 109 -15.23 4.37 -4.18
N GLN A 110 -14.66 3.70 -3.19
CA GLN A 110 -15.36 3.41 -1.94
C GLN A 110 -15.70 4.67 -1.16
N CYS A 111 -14.80 5.64 -1.12
CA CYS A 111 -15.07 6.92 -0.49
C CYS A 111 -16.23 7.65 -1.18
N HIS A 112 -16.25 7.63 -2.49
CA HIS A 112 -17.29 8.29 -3.27
C HIS A 112 -18.65 7.63 -3.06
N ASN A 113 -18.68 6.30 -3.07
CA ASN A 113 -19.92 5.56 -2.81
C ASN A 113 -20.47 5.84 -1.42
N GLU A 114 -19.59 5.96 -0.44
CA GLU A 114 -20.01 6.26 0.93
C GLU A 114 -20.71 7.60 1.03
N MET A 115 -20.32 8.56 0.20
CA MET A 115 -20.97 9.88 0.16
C MET A 115 -22.40 9.82 -0.36
N TYR A 116 -22.75 8.79 -1.11
CA TYR A 116 -24.09 8.63 -1.67
C TYR A 116 -25.02 7.79 -0.80
N TRP A 117 -24.51 7.20 0.27
CA TRP A 117 -25.28 6.28 1.10
C TRP A 117 -25.69 6.89 2.45
N ASP A 118 -26.02 8.13 2.45
CA ASP A 118 -26.53 8.76 3.67
C ASP A 118 -27.98 8.35 3.96
#